data_e1c45b64823b221a5b3ec30298aaa0d8
#
_entry.id   e1c45b64823b221a5b3ec30298aaa0d8
#
_cell.length_a   1.000
_cell.length_b   1.000
_cell.length_c   1.000
_cell.angle_alpha   90.00
_cell.angle_beta   90.00
_cell.angle_gamma   90.00
#
_symmetry.space_group_name_H-M   'P 1'
#
loop_
_entity.id
_entity.type
_entity.pdbx_description
1 polymer ?
#
loop_
_entity_poly.entity_id
_entity_poly.type
_entity_poly.pdbx_seq_one_letter_code
_entity_poly.pdbx_strand_id
1 'polypeptide(L)'
;MSTKTMKFDSLVVGGGIGGLQAALDLADQDFKVAIVEKDATIGGKMIRLSKVFPTLDCASCITTPKMAAAAHHPNITTFTYCELRSLDRDGGKITANVTQKPRFVDEVKCIGCRQCEYNCPVYVPDEEQGGFSARKAIYVPFSNAIPQVALMDVENCTLCGKCARVCPTEAVSYFQEPEDFTVEAKTAVISTGFDLTPMENKQQYGYGKIPNVITALQMERL
;
A
#
# COMPACT_ATOMS: atom_id res chain seq x y z
N MET A 1 -17.59 18.70 10.47
CA MET A 1 -17.76 17.25 10.51
C MET A 1 -16.93 16.74 11.67
N SER A 2 -17.45 15.90 12.56
CA SER A 2 -16.67 15.34 13.67
C SER A 2 -15.71 14.28 13.10
N THR A 3 -14.41 14.53 13.18
CA THR A 3 -13.40 13.55 12.78
C THR A 3 -13.52 12.30 13.65
N LYS A 4 -13.62 11.13 13.05
CA LYS A 4 -13.71 9.85 13.75
C LYS A 4 -12.39 9.58 14.48
N THR A 5 -12.45 9.40 15.81
CA THR A 5 -11.27 9.06 16.62
C THR A 5 -11.29 7.59 17.01
N MET A 6 -10.20 6.88 16.76
CA MET A 6 -10.03 5.47 17.11
C MET A 6 -8.85 5.31 18.07
N LYS A 7 -8.99 4.38 19.04
CA LYS A 7 -8.01 4.18 20.12
C LYS A 7 -7.35 2.82 20.03
N PHE A 8 -6.02 2.82 20.11
CA PHE A 8 -5.17 1.64 20.07
C PHE A 8 -4.12 1.71 21.19
N ASP A 9 -3.44 0.62 21.45
CA ASP A 9 -2.30 0.60 22.35
C ASP A 9 -1.02 1.04 21.61
N SER A 10 -0.88 0.62 20.35
CA SER A 10 0.25 1.00 19.49
C SER A 10 -0.20 1.39 18.09
N LEU A 11 0.48 2.38 17.52
CA LEU A 11 0.41 2.76 16.12
C LEU A 11 1.67 2.30 15.40
N VAL A 12 1.52 1.60 14.28
CA VAL A 12 2.62 1.26 13.37
C VAL A 12 2.46 2.06 12.09
N VAL A 13 3.44 2.90 11.78
CA VAL A 13 3.47 3.70 10.56
C VAL A 13 4.33 3.00 9.51
N GLY A 14 3.68 2.46 8.50
CA GLY A 14 4.26 1.65 7.43
C GLY A 14 3.96 0.16 7.57
N GLY A 15 3.29 -0.40 6.57
CA GLY A 15 2.90 -1.82 6.46
C GLY A 15 3.91 -2.69 5.70
N GLY A 16 5.19 -2.29 5.64
CA GLY A 16 6.27 -3.11 5.12
C GLY A 16 6.67 -4.24 6.10
N ILE A 17 7.66 -5.06 5.72
CA ILE A 17 8.06 -6.25 6.51
C ILE A 17 8.40 -5.92 7.97
N GLY A 18 9.08 -4.80 8.25
CA GLY A 18 9.41 -4.37 9.60
C GLY A 18 8.17 -3.98 10.41
N GLY A 19 7.24 -3.23 9.79
CA GLY A 19 5.99 -2.83 10.43
C GLY A 19 5.06 -4.00 10.68
N LEU A 20 4.95 -4.92 9.72
CA LEU A 20 4.16 -6.15 9.87
C LEU A 20 4.70 -7.02 11.02
N GLN A 21 6.02 -7.20 11.12
CA GLN A 21 6.61 -7.97 12.20
C GLN A 21 6.36 -7.30 13.56
N ALA A 22 6.62 -5.98 13.67
CA ALA A 22 6.37 -5.25 14.90
C ALA A 22 4.89 -5.29 15.33
N ALA A 23 3.97 -5.18 14.36
CA ALA A 23 2.54 -5.26 14.64
C ALA A 23 2.13 -6.66 15.13
N LEU A 24 2.64 -7.72 14.52
CA LEU A 24 2.38 -9.11 14.95
C LEU A 24 2.94 -9.36 16.34
N ASP A 25 4.20 -9.00 16.62
CA ASP A 25 4.83 -9.21 17.92
C ASP A 25 4.09 -8.48 19.05
N LEU A 26 3.54 -7.29 18.78
CA LEU A 26 2.72 -6.57 19.75
C LEU A 26 1.33 -7.18 19.90
N ALA A 27 0.71 -7.57 18.81
CA ALA A 27 -0.64 -8.13 18.82
C ALA A 27 -0.70 -9.52 19.46
N ASP A 28 0.36 -10.33 19.32
CA ASP A 28 0.53 -11.62 20.01
C ASP A 28 0.68 -11.47 21.54
N GLN A 29 0.99 -10.26 22.02
CA GLN A 29 1.01 -9.88 23.43
C GLN A 29 -0.28 -9.18 23.88
N ASP A 30 -1.37 -9.37 23.15
CA ASP A 30 -2.71 -8.81 23.40
C ASP A 30 -2.82 -7.28 23.30
N PHE A 31 -1.84 -6.58 22.71
CA PHE A 31 -1.99 -5.16 22.41
C PHE A 31 -2.83 -4.92 21.16
N LYS A 32 -3.70 -3.92 21.21
CA LYS A 32 -4.43 -3.45 20.01
C LYS A 32 -3.54 -2.55 19.18
N VAL A 33 -3.32 -2.94 17.93
CA VAL A 33 -2.38 -2.28 17.01
C VAL A 33 -3.11 -1.73 15.80
N ALA A 34 -2.84 -0.47 15.48
CA ALA A 34 -3.21 0.12 14.19
C ALA A 34 -2.00 0.13 13.27
N ILE A 35 -2.15 -0.35 12.02
CA ILE A 35 -1.17 -0.16 10.95
C ILE A 35 -1.71 0.90 10.00
N VAL A 36 -0.91 1.96 9.74
CA VAL A 36 -1.21 2.98 8.74
C VAL A 36 -0.21 2.85 7.59
N GLU A 37 -0.71 2.53 6.40
CA GLU A 37 0.09 2.29 5.19
C GLU A 37 -0.31 3.28 4.08
N LYS A 38 0.69 3.92 3.45
CA LYS A 38 0.48 4.88 2.37
C LYS A 38 0.07 4.24 1.04
N ASP A 39 0.57 3.02 0.80
CA ASP A 39 0.28 2.27 -0.41
C ASP A 39 -1.11 1.61 -0.31
N ALA A 40 -1.65 1.24 -1.45
CA ALA A 40 -2.97 0.61 -1.52
C ALA A 40 -3.02 -0.81 -0.92
N THR A 41 -1.87 -1.37 -0.57
CA THR A 41 -1.69 -2.71 -0.01
C THR A 41 -0.53 -2.71 0.98
N ILE A 42 -0.57 -3.59 1.97
CA ILE A 42 0.58 -3.88 2.83
C ILE A 42 1.60 -4.75 2.11
N GLY A 43 2.81 -4.90 2.68
CA GLY A 43 3.92 -5.68 2.13
C GLY A 43 5.16 -4.85 1.80
N GLY A 44 4.96 -3.55 1.48
CA GLY A 44 6.03 -2.60 1.20
C GLY A 44 6.92 -3.02 0.02
N LYS A 45 8.19 -2.61 0.07
CA LYS A 45 9.13 -2.91 -1.03
C LYS A 45 9.56 -4.38 -1.11
N MET A 46 9.52 -5.10 0.02
CA MET A 46 9.96 -6.50 0.03
C MET A 46 9.14 -7.39 -0.90
N ILE A 47 7.82 -7.14 -1.01
CA ILE A 47 6.95 -7.93 -1.90
C ILE A 47 7.36 -7.78 -3.38
N ARG A 48 8.11 -6.74 -3.72
CA ARG A 48 8.57 -6.42 -5.07
C ARG A 48 9.94 -7.03 -5.40
N LEU A 49 10.65 -7.58 -4.42
CA LEU A 49 11.95 -8.22 -4.63
C LEU A 49 11.79 -9.65 -5.15
N SER A 50 12.72 -10.09 -5.99
CA SER A 50 12.77 -11.47 -6.49
C SER A 50 13.31 -12.40 -5.40
N LYS A 51 14.49 -12.10 -4.88
CA LYS A 51 15.20 -12.89 -3.88
C LYS A 51 15.69 -12.03 -2.73
N VAL A 52 15.79 -12.63 -1.54
CA VAL A 52 16.35 -11.97 -0.36
C VAL A 52 17.67 -12.60 0.05
N PHE A 53 18.65 -11.75 0.36
CA PHE A 53 19.93 -12.17 0.89
C PHE A 53 19.80 -12.45 2.41
N PRO A 54 20.54 -13.42 3.00
CA PRO A 54 21.54 -14.31 2.35
C PRO A 54 20.98 -15.64 1.85
N THR A 55 19.74 -15.97 2.16
CA THR A 55 19.15 -17.29 1.91
C THR A 55 18.74 -17.51 0.46
N LEU A 56 18.63 -16.43 -0.32
CA LEU A 56 18.11 -16.41 -1.68
C LEU A 56 16.68 -16.96 -1.78
N ASP A 57 15.92 -16.85 -0.71
CA ASP A 57 14.52 -17.22 -0.68
C ASP A 57 13.66 -16.23 -1.48
N CYS A 58 12.51 -16.69 -1.91
CA CYS A 58 11.49 -15.86 -2.56
C CYS A 58 10.95 -14.81 -1.58
N ALA A 59 11.15 -13.53 -1.87
CA ALA A 59 10.70 -12.44 -1.02
C ALA A 59 9.18 -12.43 -0.81
N SER A 60 8.42 -12.72 -1.87
CA SER A 60 6.97 -12.84 -1.80
C SER A 60 6.52 -13.99 -0.90
N CYS A 61 7.22 -15.14 -0.96
CA CYS A 61 6.92 -16.32 -0.13
C CYS A 61 7.13 -16.05 1.38
N ILE A 62 8.06 -15.15 1.72
CA ILE A 62 8.30 -14.74 3.11
C ILE A 62 7.29 -13.68 3.57
N THR A 63 6.99 -12.72 2.69
CA THR A 63 6.16 -11.56 3.05
C THR A 63 4.68 -11.90 3.10
N THR A 64 4.18 -12.69 2.16
CA THR A 64 2.74 -13.01 2.05
C THR A 64 2.15 -13.68 3.30
N PRO A 65 2.80 -14.68 3.93
CA PRO A 65 2.29 -15.24 5.19
C PRO A 65 2.16 -14.21 6.30
N LYS A 66 3.12 -13.28 6.42
CA LYS A 66 3.07 -12.19 7.42
C LYS A 66 1.96 -11.19 7.12
N MET A 67 1.75 -10.85 5.85
CA MET A 67 0.64 -10.01 5.42
C MET A 67 -0.70 -10.65 5.78
N ALA A 68 -0.86 -11.95 5.47
CA ALA A 68 -2.07 -12.69 5.79
C ALA A 68 -2.29 -12.79 7.31
N ALA A 69 -1.24 -13.12 8.08
CA ALA A 69 -1.31 -13.16 9.54
C ALA A 69 -1.76 -11.81 10.12
N ALA A 70 -1.16 -10.70 9.68
CA ALA A 70 -1.54 -9.37 10.16
C ALA A 70 -2.98 -8.98 9.78
N ALA A 71 -3.41 -9.32 8.55
CA ALA A 71 -4.76 -9.00 8.08
C ALA A 71 -5.87 -9.76 8.81
N HIS A 72 -5.56 -10.95 9.32
CA HIS A 72 -6.53 -11.80 10.03
C HIS A 72 -6.37 -11.78 11.55
N HIS A 73 -5.39 -11.04 12.09
CA HIS A 73 -5.16 -10.98 13.51
C HIS A 73 -6.25 -10.15 14.21
N PRO A 74 -6.93 -10.66 15.27
CA PRO A 74 -8.05 -9.97 15.91
C PRO A 74 -7.65 -8.63 16.57
N ASN A 75 -6.39 -8.48 16.97
CA ASN A 75 -5.86 -7.28 17.60
C ASN A 75 -5.20 -6.30 16.63
N ILE A 76 -5.18 -6.57 15.31
CA ILE A 76 -4.59 -5.68 14.30
C ILE A 76 -5.69 -5.07 13.45
N THR A 77 -5.66 -3.75 13.30
CA THR A 77 -6.47 -3.03 12.33
C THR A 77 -5.56 -2.35 11.32
N THR A 78 -5.72 -2.69 10.04
CA THR A 78 -4.89 -2.16 8.97
C THR A 78 -5.67 -1.10 8.18
N PHE A 79 -5.07 0.09 8.07
CA PHE A 79 -5.55 1.20 7.26
C PHE A 79 -4.60 1.37 6.07
N THR A 80 -5.03 1.00 4.88
CA THR A 80 -4.26 1.11 3.64
C THR A 80 -4.71 2.28 2.79
N TYR A 81 -3.84 2.76 1.91
CA TYR A 81 -4.05 3.95 1.07
C TYR A 81 -4.27 5.21 1.92
N CYS A 82 -3.58 5.28 3.05
CA CYS A 82 -3.71 6.30 4.08
C CYS A 82 -2.44 7.15 4.21
N GLU A 83 -2.60 8.45 4.20
CA GLU A 83 -1.52 9.40 4.38
C GLU A 83 -1.51 9.95 5.80
N LEU A 84 -0.38 9.79 6.50
CA LEU A 84 -0.17 10.39 7.82
C LEU A 84 0.09 11.89 7.64
N ARG A 85 -0.79 12.73 8.16
CA ARG A 85 -0.70 14.20 8.06
C ARG A 85 0.12 14.80 9.18
N SER A 86 -0.13 14.36 10.42
CA SER A 86 0.65 14.76 11.58
C SER A 86 0.74 13.64 12.59
N LEU A 87 1.79 13.69 13.41
CA LEU A 87 2.02 12.80 14.53
C LEU A 87 2.47 13.64 15.72
N ASP A 88 1.60 13.80 16.68
CA ASP A 88 1.80 14.64 17.85
C ASP A 88 1.91 13.79 19.11
N ARG A 89 2.78 14.18 20.03
CA ARG A 89 2.94 13.51 21.33
C ARG A 89 2.71 14.49 22.45
N ASP A 90 1.73 14.19 23.29
CA ASP A 90 1.42 14.97 24.48
C ASP A 90 1.16 14.05 25.67
N GLY A 91 1.82 14.33 26.80
CA GLY A 91 1.61 13.63 28.09
C GLY A 91 1.70 12.10 28.03
N GLY A 92 2.49 11.55 27.09
CA GLY A 92 2.60 10.08 26.91
C GLY A 92 1.52 9.48 25.98
N LYS A 93 0.67 10.31 25.41
CA LYS A 93 -0.31 9.95 24.39
C LYS A 93 0.19 10.40 23.01
N ILE A 94 -0.01 9.57 22.03
CA ILE A 94 0.28 9.86 20.62
C ILE A 94 -1.02 10.07 19.88
N THR A 95 -1.09 11.13 19.12
CA THR A 95 -2.23 11.48 18.26
C THR A 95 -1.76 11.59 16.83
N ALA A 96 -2.26 10.75 15.95
CA ALA A 96 -1.96 10.73 14.52
C ALA A 96 -3.20 11.16 13.72
N ASN A 97 -3.06 12.21 12.92
CA ASN A 97 -4.09 12.61 11.96
C ASN A 97 -3.80 11.95 10.62
N VAL A 98 -4.79 11.24 10.11
CA VAL A 98 -4.65 10.38 8.93
C VAL A 98 -5.74 10.73 7.93
N THR A 99 -5.37 10.83 6.66
CA THR A 99 -6.31 10.97 5.55
C THR A 99 -6.31 9.66 4.74
N GLN A 100 -7.43 8.99 4.65
CA GLN A 100 -7.63 7.88 3.70
C GLN A 100 -7.95 8.45 2.33
N LYS A 101 -7.15 8.10 1.33
CA LYS A 101 -7.35 8.50 -0.05
C LYS A 101 -8.46 7.69 -0.70
N PRO A 102 -9.26 8.28 -1.60
CA PRO A 102 -10.30 7.55 -2.30
C PRO A 102 -9.68 6.55 -3.29
N ARG A 103 -10.12 5.29 -3.22
CA ARG A 103 -9.77 4.25 -4.21
C ARG A 103 -10.67 4.30 -5.43
N PHE A 104 -11.80 5.01 -5.33
CA PHE A 104 -12.92 4.98 -6.28
C PHE A 104 -13.50 3.58 -6.49
N VAL A 105 -13.23 2.70 -5.54
CA VAL A 105 -13.78 1.35 -5.42
C VAL A 105 -14.11 1.11 -3.96
N ASP A 106 -15.32 0.67 -3.69
CA ASP A 106 -15.80 0.32 -2.35
C ASP A 106 -15.09 -0.96 -1.87
N GLU A 107 -14.31 -0.85 -0.80
CA GLU A 107 -13.51 -1.96 -0.26
C GLU A 107 -14.37 -3.10 0.28
N VAL A 108 -15.57 -2.81 0.77
CA VAL A 108 -16.47 -3.82 1.33
C VAL A 108 -17.17 -4.61 0.23
N LYS A 109 -17.51 -3.95 -0.89
CA LYS A 109 -18.18 -4.58 -2.03
C LYS A 109 -17.22 -5.28 -2.98
N CYS A 110 -15.96 -4.83 -3.06
CA CYS A 110 -15.00 -5.37 -4.01
C CYS A 110 -14.54 -6.78 -3.61
N ILE A 111 -14.73 -7.74 -4.48
CA ILE A 111 -14.33 -9.14 -4.30
C ILE A 111 -12.98 -9.47 -4.99
N GLY A 112 -12.25 -8.48 -5.49
CA GLY A 112 -10.95 -8.68 -6.14
C GLY A 112 -10.97 -9.47 -7.46
N CYS A 113 -12.11 -9.58 -8.13
CA CYS A 113 -12.29 -10.40 -9.35
C CYS A 113 -11.57 -9.85 -10.60
N ARG A 114 -11.03 -8.64 -10.56
CA ARG A 114 -10.27 -7.95 -11.64
C ARG A 114 -11.05 -7.75 -12.95
N GLN A 115 -12.37 -7.95 -12.99
CA GLN A 115 -13.15 -7.72 -14.21
C GLN A 115 -13.06 -6.26 -14.70
N CYS A 116 -13.01 -5.31 -13.77
CA CYS A 116 -12.81 -3.90 -14.08
C CYS A 116 -11.45 -3.65 -14.78
N GLU A 117 -10.40 -4.32 -14.34
CA GLU A 117 -9.05 -4.23 -14.91
C GLU A 117 -8.99 -4.83 -16.31
N TYR A 118 -9.51 -6.05 -16.51
CA TYR A 118 -9.52 -6.71 -17.83
C TYR A 118 -10.29 -5.92 -18.89
N ASN A 119 -11.35 -5.20 -18.50
CA ASN A 119 -12.17 -4.44 -19.41
C ASN A 119 -11.74 -2.96 -19.56
N CYS A 120 -10.75 -2.49 -18.80
CA CYS A 120 -10.25 -1.13 -18.91
C CYS A 120 -9.48 -0.94 -20.24
N PRO A 121 -9.82 0.07 -21.06
CA PRO A 121 -9.14 0.32 -22.33
C PRO A 121 -7.81 1.06 -22.15
N VAL A 122 -7.60 1.69 -21.00
CA VAL A 122 -6.44 2.55 -20.75
C VAL A 122 -5.25 1.74 -20.26
N TYR A 123 -4.07 1.99 -20.83
CA TYR A 123 -2.79 1.45 -20.40
C TYR A 123 -1.89 2.60 -19.98
N VAL A 124 -1.23 2.44 -18.84
CA VAL A 124 -0.23 3.37 -18.31
C VAL A 124 1.02 2.58 -17.89
N PRO A 125 2.20 3.20 -17.86
CA PRO A 125 3.40 2.55 -17.33
C PRO A 125 3.14 2.03 -15.92
N ASP A 126 3.61 0.83 -15.64
CA ASP A 126 3.51 0.23 -14.31
C ASP A 126 4.75 0.60 -13.48
N GLU A 127 4.58 1.53 -12.57
CA GLU A 127 5.65 2.00 -11.67
C GLU A 127 6.16 0.89 -10.75
N GLU A 128 5.27 -0.04 -10.36
CA GLU A 128 5.61 -1.21 -9.55
C GLU A 128 6.57 -2.16 -10.28
N GLN A 129 6.55 -2.13 -11.59
CA GLN A 129 7.44 -2.89 -12.47
C GLN A 129 8.58 -2.02 -13.04
N GLY A 130 8.90 -0.88 -12.41
CA GLY A 130 9.93 0.02 -12.88
C GLY A 130 9.66 0.64 -14.24
N GLY A 131 8.42 0.66 -14.70
CA GLY A 131 8.01 1.16 -16.01
C GLY A 131 8.25 0.17 -17.17
N PHE A 132 8.73 -1.05 -16.92
CA PHE A 132 8.99 -2.06 -17.97
C PHE A 132 7.74 -2.76 -18.47
N SER A 133 6.65 -2.68 -17.75
CA SER A 133 5.33 -3.17 -18.17
C SER A 133 4.29 -2.09 -18.11
N ALA A 134 3.09 -2.39 -18.59
CA ALA A 134 1.95 -1.49 -18.48
C ALA A 134 0.88 -2.10 -17.57
N ARG A 135 0.25 -1.24 -16.76
CA ARG A 135 -0.95 -1.54 -15.98
C ARG A 135 -2.17 -0.82 -16.54
N LYS A 136 -3.34 -1.17 -16.06
CA LYS A 136 -4.57 -0.47 -16.40
C LYS A 136 -4.79 0.76 -15.50
N ALA A 137 -5.63 1.71 -15.93
CA ALA A 137 -6.03 2.83 -15.07
C ALA A 137 -6.89 2.40 -13.88
N ILE A 138 -7.53 1.24 -13.92
CA ILE A 138 -8.11 0.56 -12.75
C ILE A 138 -7.49 -0.82 -12.64
N TYR A 139 -6.92 -1.14 -11.49
CA TYR A 139 -6.08 -2.32 -11.32
C TYR A 139 -6.05 -2.79 -9.86
N VAL A 140 -5.69 -4.03 -9.65
CA VAL A 140 -5.27 -4.55 -8.35
C VAL A 140 -3.74 -4.56 -8.32
N PRO A 141 -3.07 -3.97 -7.31
CA PRO A 141 -1.62 -3.74 -7.33
C PRO A 141 -0.79 -4.99 -7.68
N PHE A 142 -1.12 -6.14 -7.11
CA PHE A 142 -0.51 -7.43 -7.44
C PHE A 142 -1.45 -8.58 -7.00
N SER A 143 -1.15 -9.81 -7.41
CA SER A 143 -2.06 -10.95 -7.25
C SER A 143 -2.36 -11.34 -5.80
N ASN A 144 -1.42 -11.12 -4.89
CA ASN A 144 -1.53 -11.40 -3.46
C ASN A 144 -1.61 -10.10 -2.60
N ALA A 145 -2.12 -9.02 -3.18
CA ALA A 145 -2.35 -7.76 -2.47
C ALA A 145 -3.32 -7.94 -1.29
N ILE A 146 -3.05 -7.25 -0.20
CA ILE A 146 -3.93 -7.22 0.98
C ILE A 146 -4.13 -5.74 1.40
N PRO A 147 -5.36 -5.24 1.33
CA PRO A 147 -6.57 -5.87 0.80
C PRO A 147 -6.52 -6.10 -0.72
N GLN A 148 -7.19 -7.16 -1.18
CA GLN A 148 -7.28 -7.47 -2.62
C GLN A 148 -8.42 -6.66 -3.28
N VAL A 149 -8.26 -5.36 -3.28
CA VAL A 149 -9.23 -4.38 -3.77
C VAL A 149 -8.65 -3.61 -4.94
N ALA A 150 -9.46 -3.36 -5.95
CA ALA A 150 -9.03 -2.54 -7.08
C ALA A 150 -8.84 -1.07 -6.67
N LEU A 151 -7.96 -0.41 -7.39
CA LEU A 151 -7.63 1.01 -7.23
C LEU A 151 -7.77 1.69 -8.59
N MET A 152 -8.39 2.87 -8.64
CA MET A 152 -8.51 3.67 -9.85
C MET A 152 -7.47 4.80 -9.84
N ASP A 153 -6.65 4.82 -10.88
CA ASP A 153 -5.76 5.93 -11.22
C ASP A 153 -6.57 6.99 -11.97
N VAL A 154 -7.07 7.97 -11.24
CA VAL A 154 -7.99 8.98 -11.78
C VAL A 154 -7.31 9.93 -12.76
N GLU A 155 -6.01 10.18 -12.56
CA GLU A 155 -5.24 11.09 -13.42
C GLU A 155 -5.15 10.56 -14.87
N ASN A 156 -5.10 9.24 -15.00
CA ASN A 156 -5.01 8.58 -16.29
C ASN A 156 -6.34 7.97 -16.75
N CYS A 157 -7.39 8.05 -15.95
CA CYS A 157 -8.69 7.48 -16.28
C CYS A 157 -9.47 8.35 -17.28
N THR A 158 -9.96 7.75 -18.35
CA THR A 158 -10.81 8.43 -19.35
C THR A 158 -12.29 8.50 -18.98
N LEU A 159 -12.67 8.06 -17.77
CA LEU A 159 -14.05 8.04 -17.27
C LEU A 159 -15.07 7.36 -18.21
N CYS A 160 -14.65 6.35 -18.97
CA CYS A 160 -15.49 5.67 -19.97
C CYS A 160 -16.61 4.80 -19.39
N GLY A 161 -16.61 4.56 -18.06
CA GLY A 161 -17.65 3.80 -17.35
C GLY A 161 -17.64 2.28 -17.55
N LYS A 162 -16.71 1.70 -18.33
CA LYS A 162 -16.69 0.26 -18.59
C LYS A 162 -16.51 -0.56 -17.31
N CYS A 163 -15.60 -0.13 -16.42
CA CYS A 163 -15.33 -0.81 -15.15
C CYS A 163 -16.57 -0.90 -14.25
N ALA A 164 -17.37 0.15 -14.18
CA ALA A 164 -18.61 0.14 -13.39
C ALA A 164 -19.66 -0.81 -13.99
N ARG A 165 -19.78 -0.84 -15.33
CA ARG A 165 -20.75 -1.72 -16.02
C ARG A 165 -20.45 -3.21 -15.90
N VAL A 166 -19.16 -3.59 -15.79
CA VAL A 166 -18.77 -5.00 -15.69
C VAL A 166 -18.56 -5.46 -14.26
N CYS A 167 -18.69 -4.57 -13.29
CA CYS A 167 -18.49 -4.92 -11.88
C CYS A 167 -19.70 -5.71 -11.34
N PRO A 168 -19.53 -6.99 -10.97
CA PRO A 168 -20.64 -7.83 -10.53
C PRO A 168 -21.21 -7.41 -9.17
N THR A 169 -20.45 -6.65 -8.38
CA THR A 169 -20.82 -6.21 -7.04
C THR A 169 -21.08 -4.70 -6.96
N GLU A 170 -21.07 -3.99 -8.11
CA GLU A 170 -21.26 -2.54 -8.15
C GLU A 170 -20.34 -1.77 -7.20
N ALA A 171 -19.08 -2.25 -7.06
CA ALA A 171 -18.11 -1.65 -6.14
C ALA A 171 -17.50 -0.34 -6.67
N VAL A 172 -17.55 -0.04 -7.97
CA VAL A 172 -16.94 1.17 -8.54
C VAL A 172 -17.77 2.39 -8.19
N SER A 173 -17.15 3.39 -7.56
CA SER A 173 -17.79 4.65 -7.14
C SER A 173 -16.91 5.84 -7.51
N TYR A 174 -17.38 6.69 -8.41
CA TYR A 174 -16.65 7.89 -8.87
C TYR A 174 -16.74 9.09 -7.91
N PHE A 175 -17.56 8.98 -6.87
CA PHE A 175 -17.87 10.08 -5.94
C PHE A 175 -17.28 9.86 -4.54
N GLN A 176 -16.27 9.00 -4.41
CA GLN A 176 -15.54 8.85 -3.15
C GLN A 176 -14.72 10.12 -2.88
N GLU A 177 -14.81 10.59 -1.66
CA GLU A 177 -14.00 11.70 -1.15
C GLU A 177 -12.96 11.18 -0.15
N PRO A 178 -11.84 11.91 0.06
CA PRO A 178 -10.91 11.58 1.12
C PRO A 178 -11.60 11.62 2.49
N GLU A 179 -11.26 10.67 3.36
CA GLU A 179 -11.79 10.60 4.72
C GLU A 179 -10.69 10.91 5.74
N ASP A 180 -10.92 11.91 6.58
CA ASP A 180 -10.01 12.24 7.67
C ASP A 180 -10.44 11.56 8.96
N PHE A 181 -9.48 10.93 9.63
CA PHE A 181 -9.68 10.32 10.94
C PHE A 181 -8.45 10.48 11.84
N THR A 182 -8.63 10.29 13.14
CA THR A 182 -7.56 10.38 14.13
C THR A 182 -7.34 9.03 14.79
N VAL A 183 -6.07 8.63 14.89
CA VAL A 183 -5.62 7.47 15.65
C VAL A 183 -4.94 7.95 16.93
N GLU A 184 -5.47 7.54 18.08
CA GLU A 184 -4.84 7.75 19.39
C GLU A 184 -4.16 6.46 19.85
N ALA A 185 -2.90 6.55 20.27
CA ALA A 185 -2.13 5.43 20.76
C ALA A 185 -1.24 5.82 21.95
N LYS A 186 -0.75 4.83 22.71
CA LYS A 186 0.25 5.03 23.78
C LYS A 186 1.68 5.06 23.23
N THR A 187 1.92 4.29 22.16
CA THR A 187 3.22 4.16 21.51
C THR A 187 3.10 4.23 20.00
N ALA A 188 4.18 4.59 19.31
CA ALA A 188 4.26 4.52 17.87
C ALA A 188 5.57 3.87 17.43
N VAL A 189 5.47 2.99 16.43
CA VAL A 189 6.59 2.38 15.73
C VAL A 189 6.65 2.97 14.34
N ILE A 190 7.77 3.60 13.99
CA ILE A 190 7.98 4.21 12.67
C ILE A 190 8.77 3.22 11.81
N SER A 191 8.14 2.67 10.78
CA SER A 191 8.73 1.69 9.85
C SER A 191 8.40 2.03 8.40
N THR A 192 8.67 3.28 8.03
CA THR A 192 8.39 3.84 6.70
C THR A 192 9.28 3.31 5.58
N GLY A 193 10.26 2.46 5.91
CA GLY A 193 11.16 1.85 4.94
C GLY A 193 12.18 2.83 4.38
N PHE A 194 12.53 2.64 3.10
CA PHE A 194 13.50 3.47 2.38
C PHE A 194 12.98 3.81 0.98
N ASP A 195 13.51 4.87 0.39
CA ASP A 195 13.35 5.18 -1.01
C ASP A 195 14.70 5.15 -1.73
N LEU A 196 14.69 4.83 -3.02
CA LEU A 196 15.90 4.92 -3.82
C LEU A 196 16.35 6.38 -3.92
N THR A 197 17.65 6.59 -3.82
CA THR A 197 18.21 7.91 -4.11
C THR A 197 17.86 8.29 -5.55
N PRO A 198 17.30 9.49 -5.79
CA PRO A 198 17.04 9.96 -7.13
C PRO A 198 18.33 9.92 -7.96
N MET A 199 18.34 9.18 -9.07
CA MET A 199 19.54 8.95 -9.86
C MET A 199 20.01 10.22 -10.59
N GLU A 200 19.15 11.21 -10.72
CA GLU A 200 19.46 12.55 -11.22
C GLU A 200 20.51 13.25 -10.35
N ASN A 201 20.56 12.92 -9.06
CA ASN A 201 21.55 13.43 -8.10
C ASN A 201 22.92 12.72 -8.23
N LYS A 202 23.01 11.68 -9.08
CA LYS A 202 24.20 10.83 -9.27
C LYS A 202 24.57 10.73 -10.74
N GLN A 203 24.68 11.87 -11.41
CA GLN A 203 24.91 11.97 -12.86
C GLN A 203 26.19 11.29 -13.35
N GLN A 204 27.19 11.11 -12.46
CA GLN A 204 28.44 10.40 -12.80
C GLN A 204 28.23 8.95 -13.22
N TYR A 205 27.09 8.32 -12.83
CA TYR A 205 26.77 6.95 -13.25
C TYR A 205 26.12 6.87 -14.63
N GLY A 206 25.70 8.00 -15.21
CA GLY A 206 25.14 8.06 -16.56
C GLY A 206 23.72 7.49 -16.69
N TYR A 207 22.98 7.39 -15.59
CA TYR A 207 21.56 6.97 -15.62
C TYR A 207 20.74 7.90 -16.54
N GLY A 208 19.89 7.32 -17.38
CA GLY A 208 19.10 8.05 -18.38
C GLY A 208 19.90 8.50 -19.63
N LYS A 209 21.26 8.38 -19.61
CA LYS A 209 22.14 8.68 -20.76
C LYS A 209 22.71 7.41 -21.36
N ILE A 210 23.06 6.44 -20.55
CA ILE A 210 23.60 5.14 -20.95
C ILE A 210 22.50 4.11 -20.82
N PRO A 211 22.04 3.46 -21.89
CA PRO A 211 20.88 2.56 -21.88
C PRO A 211 20.98 1.40 -20.90
N ASN A 212 22.20 0.92 -20.61
CA ASN A 212 22.44 -0.23 -19.73
C ASN A 212 22.65 0.16 -18.25
N VAL A 213 22.51 1.43 -17.91
CA VAL A 213 22.56 1.87 -16.50
C VAL A 213 21.15 1.90 -15.94
N ILE A 214 20.88 0.99 -15.04
CA ILE A 214 19.55 0.79 -14.40
C ILE A 214 19.68 0.80 -12.89
N THR A 215 18.57 1.03 -12.19
CA THR A 215 18.51 0.95 -10.73
C THR A 215 18.41 -0.51 -10.25
N ALA A 216 18.71 -0.73 -8.96
CA ALA A 216 18.57 -2.06 -8.36
C ALA A 216 17.12 -2.59 -8.47
N LEU A 217 16.11 -1.74 -8.24
CA LEU A 217 14.70 -2.16 -8.37
C LEU A 217 14.31 -2.46 -9.82
N GLN A 218 14.89 -1.78 -10.80
CA GLN A 218 14.71 -2.12 -12.21
C GLN A 218 15.34 -3.48 -12.54
N MET A 219 16.54 -3.75 -11.98
CA MET A 219 17.20 -5.05 -12.14
C MET A 219 16.37 -6.22 -11.56
N GLU A 220 15.63 -5.98 -10.50
CA GLU A 220 14.72 -6.97 -9.91
C GLU A 220 13.56 -7.36 -10.84
N ARG A 221 13.32 -6.58 -11.91
CA ARG A 221 12.20 -6.77 -12.86
C ARG A 221 12.63 -7.31 -14.22
N LEU A 222 13.94 -7.36 -14.50
CA LEU A 222 14.51 -7.97 -15.70
C LEU A 222 14.78 -9.46 -15.50
#